data_c61e0730cd57de6971ea23c71e055a36
#
_entry.id   c61e0730cd57de6971ea23c71e055a36
#
_cell.length_a   1.000
_cell.length_b   1.000
_cell.length_c   1.000
_cell.angle_alpha   90.00
_cell.angle_beta   90.00
_cell.angle_gamma   90.00
#
_symmetry.space_group_name_H-M   'P 1'
#
loop_
_entity.id
_entity.type
_entity.pdbx_description
1 polymer ?
#
loop_
_entity_poly.entity_id
_entity_poly.type
_entity_poly.pdbx_seq_one_letter_code
_entity_poly.pdbx_strand_id
1 'polypeptide(L)' 'MLDSSNKMWQVQQPGTILRARHSARRGQLALVLTKAYHEVRGTGTRGNHYVKMQMISTGEMIEELLVNANNCWDIVSEP' A
#
# COMPACT_ATOMS: atom_id res chain seq x y z
N MET A 1 21.16 -0.22 5.58
CA MET A 1 20.52 0.68 4.62
C MET A 1 19.39 -0.02 3.91
N LEU A 2 18.25 0.62 3.85
CA LEU A 2 17.10 0.06 3.12
C LEU A 2 17.22 0.37 1.64
N ASP A 3 16.98 -0.61 0.80
CA ASP A 3 16.90 -0.44 -0.64
C ASP A 3 15.44 -0.58 -1.09
N SER A 4 15.20 -0.48 -2.39
CA SER A 4 13.84 -0.52 -2.91
C SER A 4 13.15 -1.86 -2.68
N SER A 5 13.92 -2.97 -2.61
CA SER A 5 13.30 -4.26 -2.34
C SER A 5 12.86 -4.37 -0.88
N ASN A 6 13.57 -3.74 0.04
CA ASN A 6 13.13 -3.66 1.43
C ASN A 6 11.86 -2.82 1.55
N LYS A 7 11.77 -1.71 0.83
CA LYS A 7 10.56 -0.90 0.84
C LYS A 7 9.37 -1.69 0.29
N MET A 8 9.56 -2.41 -0.81
CA MET A 8 8.50 -3.23 -1.39
C MET A 8 7.98 -4.24 -0.37
N TRP A 9 8.86 -4.82 0.42
CA TRP A 9 8.47 -5.75 1.48
C TRP A 9 7.75 -5.03 2.61
N GLN A 10 8.24 -3.86 3.02
CA GLN A 10 7.68 -3.10 4.14
C GLN A 10 6.26 -2.62 3.86
N VAL A 11 5.97 -2.16 2.66
CA VAL A 11 4.64 -1.61 2.34
C VAL A 11 3.54 -2.66 2.34
N GLN A 12 3.88 -3.94 2.42
CA GLN A 12 2.90 -5.01 2.52
C GLN A 12 2.91 -5.69 3.89
N GLN A 13 3.53 -5.07 4.90
CA GLN A 13 3.51 -5.62 6.25
C GLN A 13 2.34 -5.03 7.03
N PRO A 14 1.41 -5.87 7.52
CA PRO A 14 0.32 -5.38 8.37
C PRO A 14 0.86 -4.59 9.55
N GLY A 15 0.27 -3.44 9.83
CA GLY A 15 0.71 -2.56 10.90
C GLY A 15 1.62 -1.44 10.45
N THR A 16 2.15 -1.50 9.23
CA THR A 16 2.95 -0.40 8.68
C THR A 16 2.06 0.80 8.42
N ILE A 17 2.55 2.00 8.77
CA ILE A 17 1.83 3.24 8.49
C ILE A 17 2.51 3.94 7.33
N LEU A 18 1.71 4.27 6.33
CA LEU A 18 2.17 4.93 5.11
C LEU A 18 1.56 6.32 5.00
N ARG A 19 2.25 7.20 4.27
CA ARG A 19 1.73 8.54 3.95
C ARG A 19 1.67 8.69 2.44
N ALA A 20 0.53 9.14 1.94
CA ALA A 20 0.35 9.34 0.51
C ALA A 20 1.18 10.52 0.02
N ARG A 21 1.86 10.34 -1.12
CA ARG A 21 2.68 11.37 -1.76
C ARG A 21 1.92 12.14 -2.81
N HIS A 22 0.89 11.55 -3.38
CA HIS A 22 0.20 12.06 -4.56
C HIS A 22 -1.30 11.99 -4.41
N SER A 23 -2.01 12.60 -5.36
CA SER A 23 -3.46 12.55 -5.47
C SER A 23 -4.18 13.35 -4.40
N ALA A 24 -5.49 13.21 -4.36
CA ALA A 24 -6.33 13.87 -3.37
C ALA A 24 -6.02 13.41 -1.93
N ARG A 25 -5.32 12.30 -1.77
CA ARG A 25 -4.96 11.77 -0.46
C ARG A 25 -3.62 12.28 0.05
N ARG A 26 -2.95 13.13 -0.70
CA ARG A 26 -1.61 13.61 -0.38
C ARG A 26 -1.51 14.07 1.07
N GLY A 27 -0.53 13.54 1.79
CA GLY A 27 -0.29 13.87 3.19
C GLY A 27 -1.10 13.06 4.19
N GLN A 28 -2.10 12.31 3.73
CA GLN A 28 -2.91 11.48 4.61
C GLN A 28 -2.20 10.18 4.95
N LEU A 29 -2.51 9.64 6.12
CA LEU A 29 -1.90 8.42 6.62
C LEU A 29 -2.84 7.23 6.43
N ALA A 30 -2.25 6.08 6.17
CA ALA A 30 -2.98 4.82 6.05
C ALA A 30 -2.25 3.72 6.79
N LEU A 31 -3.02 2.80 7.36
CA LEU A 31 -2.52 1.61 8.04
C LEU A 31 -2.64 0.42 7.10
N VAL A 32 -1.52 -0.27 6.85
CA VAL A 32 -1.54 -1.49 6.05
C VAL A 32 -2.20 -2.60 6.84
N LEU A 33 -3.17 -3.26 6.23
CA LEU A 33 -3.96 -4.29 6.90
C LEU A 33 -3.59 -5.71 6.48
N THR A 34 -3.14 -5.89 5.24
CA THR A 34 -2.87 -7.23 4.71
C THR A 34 -1.52 -7.26 4.01
N LYS A 35 -0.95 -8.46 3.91
CA LYS A 35 0.14 -8.70 2.97
C LYS A 35 -0.41 -8.60 1.55
N ALA A 36 0.48 -8.46 0.58
CA ALA A 36 0.08 -8.41 -0.81
C ALA A 36 -0.59 -9.74 -1.20
N TYR A 37 -1.66 -9.62 -1.97
CA TYR A 37 -2.36 -10.79 -2.51
C TYR A 37 -2.53 -10.61 -4.02
N HIS A 38 -2.48 -11.72 -4.73
CA HIS A 38 -2.60 -11.73 -6.19
C HIS A 38 -4.06 -11.91 -6.57
N GLU A 39 -4.51 -11.11 -7.54
CA GLU A 39 -5.88 -11.21 -8.01
C GLU A 39 -5.94 -10.89 -9.49
N VAL A 40 -6.68 -11.69 -10.24
CA VAL A 40 -6.92 -11.47 -11.66
C VAL A 40 -8.27 -10.79 -11.81
N ARG A 41 -8.28 -9.62 -12.41
CA ARG A 41 -9.50 -8.84 -12.64
C ARG A 41 -9.65 -8.61 -14.14
N GLY A 42 -10.80 -8.98 -14.65
CA GLY A 42 -11.09 -8.87 -16.07
C GLY A 42 -10.54 -10.02 -16.88
N THR A 43 -10.97 -10.08 -18.14
CA THR A 43 -10.62 -11.16 -19.07
C THR A 43 -9.27 -10.89 -19.71
N GLY A 44 -8.44 -11.91 -19.79
CA GLY A 44 -7.17 -11.83 -20.50
C GLY A 44 -6.06 -11.10 -19.78
N THR A 45 -6.23 -10.80 -18.49
CA THR A 45 -5.19 -10.15 -17.71
C THR A 45 -4.38 -11.17 -16.92
N ARG A 46 -3.14 -10.79 -16.61
CA ARG A 46 -2.27 -11.63 -15.78
C ARG A 46 -2.55 -11.47 -14.29
N GLY A 47 -3.38 -10.50 -13.95
CA GLY A 47 -3.59 -10.16 -12.57
C GLY A 47 -2.51 -9.25 -12.01
N ASN A 48 -2.75 -8.76 -10.81
CA ASN A 48 -1.84 -7.86 -10.11
C ASN A 48 -1.82 -8.22 -8.64
N HIS A 49 -0.86 -7.63 -7.93
CA HIS A 49 -0.80 -7.74 -6.48
C HIS A 49 -1.38 -6.49 -5.86
N TYR A 50 -2.16 -6.67 -4.81
CA TYR A 50 -2.86 -5.60 -4.09
C TYR A 50 -2.57 -5.68 -2.61
N VAL A 51 -2.69 -4.55 -1.92
CA VAL A 51 -2.68 -4.50 -0.46
C VAL A 51 -3.89 -3.71 0.00
N LYS A 52 -4.47 -4.11 1.13
CA LYS A 52 -5.56 -3.36 1.75
C LYS A 52 -5.02 -2.45 2.82
N MET A 53 -5.52 -1.23 2.84
CA MET A 53 -5.15 -0.21 3.80
C MET A 53 -6.40 0.42 4.37
N GLN A 54 -6.26 1.01 5.55
CA GLN A 54 -7.32 1.80 6.15
C GLN A 54 -6.81 3.21 6.37
N MET A 55 -7.53 4.19 5.82
CA MET A 55 -7.19 5.60 6.03
C MET A 55 -7.42 5.93 7.50
N ILE A 56 -6.40 6.47 8.16
CA ILE A 56 -6.44 6.65 9.61
C ILE A 56 -7.45 7.73 10.01
N SER A 57 -7.51 8.83 9.25
CA SER A 57 -8.37 9.95 9.61
C SER A 57 -9.85 9.67 9.39
N THR A 58 -10.20 8.85 8.40
CA THR A 58 -11.59 8.63 8.02
C THR A 58 -12.09 7.22 8.31
N GLY A 59 -11.17 6.26 8.50
CA GLY A 59 -11.54 4.86 8.61
C GLY A 59 -11.86 4.21 7.27
N GLU A 60 -11.76 4.94 6.17
CA GLU A 60 -12.06 4.41 4.84
C GLU A 60 -11.12 3.27 4.50
N MET A 61 -11.69 2.18 4.00
CA MET A 61 -10.90 1.04 3.52
C MET A 61 -10.59 1.25 2.05
N ILE A 62 -9.31 1.14 1.69
CA ILE A 62 -8.88 1.23 0.30
C ILE A 62 -8.07 0.02 -0.07
N GLU A 63 -8.02 -0.24 -1.37
CA GLU A 63 -7.19 -1.28 -1.94
C GLU A 63 -6.24 -0.62 -2.93
N GLU A 64 -4.95 -0.88 -2.75
CA GLU A 64 -3.94 -0.24 -3.58
C GLU A 64 -3.13 -1.30 -4.30
N LEU A 65 -2.74 -1.03 -5.55
CA LEU A 65 -1.77 -1.86 -6.23
C LEU A 65 -0.46 -1.85 -5.45
N LEU A 66 0.17 -3.00 -5.33
CA LEU A 66 1.43 -3.10 -4.60
C LEU A 66 2.49 -2.17 -5.19
N VAL A 67 2.55 -2.07 -6.51
CA VAL A 67 3.51 -1.18 -7.17
C VAL A 67 3.26 0.27 -6.81
N ASN A 68 1.99 0.67 -6.68
CA ASN A 68 1.65 2.02 -6.26
C ASN A 68 1.94 2.25 -4.77
N ALA A 69 1.70 1.25 -3.94
CA ALA A 69 2.06 1.34 -2.53
C ALA A 69 3.56 1.59 -2.37
N ASN A 70 4.36 0.96 -3.22
CA ASN A 70 5.81 1.16 -3.21
C ASN A 70 6.21 2.54 -3.75
N ASN A 71 5.57 2.99 -4.83
CA ASN A 71 6.03 4.17 -5.56
C ASN A 71 5.36 5.47 -5.13
N CYS A 72 4.12 5.41 -4.63
CA CYS A 72 3.32 6.59 -4.36
C CYS A 72 3.06 6.83 -2.88
N TRP A 73 3.62 6.01 -2.02
CA TRP A 73 3.46 6.12 -0.57
C TRP A 73 4.82 6.06 0.10
N ASP A 74 4.96 6.79 1.20
CA ASP A 74 6.17 6.77 2.02
C ASP A 74 5.89 6.03 3.32
N ILE A 75 6.88 5.29 3.80
CA ILE A 75 6.79 4.62 5.09
C ILE A 75 7.02 5.64 6.19
N VAL A 76 6.05 5.73 7.09
CA VAL A 76 6.13 6.61 8.26
C VAL A 76 6.56 5.82 9.48
N SER A 77 6.01 4.62 9.64
CA SER A 77 6.25 3.81 10.83
C SER A 77 6.12 2.34 10.47
N GLU A 78 7.03 1.54 10.98
CA GLU A 78 6.99 0.09 10.84
C GLU A 78 6.13 -0.51 11.97
N PRO A 79 5.62 -1.74 11.76
CA PRO A 79 4.82 -2.38 12.80
C PRO A 79 5.59 -2.68 14.05
#